data_28fb7e87be89c3b54b9a078c506d2490
#
_entry.id   28fb7e87be89c3b54b9a078c506d2490
#
_cell.length_a   1.000
_cell.length_b   1.000
_cell.length_c   1.000
_cell.angle_alpha   90.00
_cell.angle_beta   90.00
_cell.angle_gamma   90.00
#
_symmetry.space_group_name_H-M   'P 1'
#
loop_
_entity.id
_entity.type
_entity.pdbx_description
1 polymer ?
#
loop_
_entity_poly.entity_id
_entity_poly.type
_entity_poly.pdbx_seq_one_letter_code
_entity_poly.pdbx_strand_id
1 'polypeptide(L)'
;MADSTHGTGDFVYELVPDWAKLPDGWKLTQVAAVAVDKDDNVYAFNRSEHPIIVFDREGNFIKSFGEGNFPNAHGMCFANDGTLWLVDNGDHTVKRYTTDGEHLMTLGTKDVPDPTGGPFDKPTDATVASNGDVYISDGYGNTRVHVYSDSGEYKFAWGQTNGLPGVWAGDFNLPHNIWIHKDVVYVADRENHRVQLFNLDGSHRSTWTDFIQPTDIYIDENDIAYVGELRNRVSISDLDGNVLSRWGRFPSQEPGQFFAAHGIWTDSHGDVYVGEVLEGQRLQKFRRVR
;
A
#
# COMPACT_ATOMS: atom_id res chain seq x y z
N MET A 1 -33.79 4.26 -7.50
CA MET A 1 -32.34 4.29 -7.58
C MET A 1 -31.86 3.48 -6.40
N ALA A 2 -31.09 2.41 -6.61
CA ALA A 2 -30.53 1.64 -5.51
C ALA A 2 -29.67 2.59 -4.68
N ASP A 3 -29.76 2.46 -3.37
CA ASP A 3 -28.94 3.21 -2.40
C ASP A 3 -27.46 2.93 -2.76
N SER A 4 -26.75 3.95 -3.25
CA SER A 4 -25.38 3.81 -3.77
C SER A 4 -24.34 3.87 -2.64
N THR A 5 -24.75 3.60 -1.41
CA THR A 5 -23.87 3.63 -0.25
C THR A 5 -23.13 2.30 -0.04
N HIS A 6 -21.91 2.37 0.43
CA HIS A 6 -21.01 1.26 0.72
C HIS A 6 -20.64 1.27 2.19
N GLY A 7 -20.36 0.10 2.75
CA GLY A 7 -20.03 -0.03 4.17
C GLY A 7 -21.25 -0.06 5.10
N THR A 8 -21.02 -0.02 6.40
CA THR A 8 -22.06 -0.16 7.46
C THR A 8 -21.68 0.64 8.72
N GLY A 9 -22.65 0.81 9.64
CA GLY A 9 -22.43 1.46 10.94
C GLY A 9 -21.97 2.91 10.79
N ASP A 10 -20.87 3.26 11.43
CA ASP A 10 -20.27 4.60 11.41
C ASP A 10 -19.33 4.81 10.19
N PHE A 11 -19.20 3.79 9.33
CA PHE A 11 -18.32 3.80 8.16
C PHE A 11 -19.15 3.58 6.90
N VAL A 12 -19.87 4.60 6.49
CA VAL A 12 -20.73 4.59 5.30
C VAL A 12 -20.19 5.59 4.28
N TYR A 13 -20.09 5.17 3.04
CA TYR A 13 -19.47 5.90 1.95
C TYR A 13 -20.34 5.96 0.72
N GLU A 14 -20.17 7.01 -0.08
CA GLU A 14 -20.72 7.15 -1.42
C GLU A 14 -19.58 7.20 -2.45
N LEU A 15 -19.71 6.44 -3.53
CA LEU A 15 -18.77 6.53 -4.65
C LEU A 15 -18.81 7.93 -5.26
N VAL A 16 -17.63 8.52 -5.54
CA VAL A 16 -17.50 9.72 -6.37
C VAL A 16 -17.20 9.26 -7.81
N PRO A 17 -18.18 9.32 -8.72
CA PRO A 17 -17.97 8.85 -10.09
C PRO A 17 -16.95 9.70 -10.82
N ASP A 18 -16.15 9.07 -11.69
CA ASP A 18 -15.19 9.75 -12.60
C ASP A 18 -14.28 10.76 -11.88
N TRP A 19 -13.89 10.41 -10.63
CA TRP A 19 -13.12 11.31 -9.77
C TRP A 19 -11.77 11.71 -10.38
N ALA A 20 -10.98 10.74 -10.87
CA ALA A 20 -9.65 10.98 -11.41
C ALA A 20 -9.72 11.60 -12.82
N LYS A 21 -9.51 12.92 -12.91
CA LYS A 21 -9.55 13.69 -14.16
C LYS A 21 -8.16 13.74 -14.79
N LEU A 22 -7.90 12.85 -15.71
CA LEU A 22 -6.61 12.75 -16.38
C LEU A 22 -6.49 13.74 -17.56
N PRO A 23 -5.26 14.16 -17.92
CA PRO A 23 -5.00 14.84 -19.18
C PRO A 23 -5.46 14.03 -20.40
N ASP A 24 -5.77 14.71 -21.49
CA ASP A 24 -6.22 14.08 -22.72
C ASP A 24 -5.24 13.01 -23.23
N GLY A 25 -5.75 11.81 -23.53
CA GLY A 25 -4.98 10.69 -23.99
C GLY A 25 -4.27 9.87 -22.89
N TRP A 26 -4.27 10.32 -21.64
CA TRP A 26 -3.73 9.56 -20.52
C TRP A 26 -4.73 8.55 -20.00
N LYS A 27 -4.21 7.52 -19.36
CA LYS A 27 -5.02 6.52 -18.66
C LYS A 27 -4.28 6.00 -17.44
N LEU A 28 -5.02 5.70 -16.41
CA LEU A 28 -4.55 4.78 -15.38
C LEU A 28 -4.48 3.37 -15.96
N THR A 29 -3.53 2.61 -15.49
CA THR A 29 -3.50 1.16 -15.66
C THR A 29 -3.67 0.50 -14.28
N GLN A 30 -2.87 -0.47 -13.92
CA GLN A 30 -2.92 -1.06 -12.59
C GLN A 30 -2.41 -0.05 -11.56
N VAL A 31 -3.29 0.45 -10.70
CA VAL A 31 -2.94 1.36 -9.60
C VAL A 31 -2.54 0.52 -8.40
N ALA A 32 -1.23 0.38 -8.20
CA ALA A 32 -0.68 -0.52 -7.20
C ALA A 32 -0.65 0.10 -5.80
N ALA A 33 -0.37 1.39 -5.67
CA ALA A 33 -0.42 2.08 -4.39
C ALA A 33 -1.09 3.45 -4.52
N VAL A 34 -1.62 3.90 -3.39
CA VAL A 34 -2.19 5.25 -3.21
C VAL A 34 -1.61 5.82 -1.93
N ALA A 35 -1.27 7.10 -1.93
CA ALA A 35 -0.94 7.85 -0.72
C ALA A 35 -1.57 9.25 -0.79
N VAL A 36 -1.86 9.83 0.36
CA VAL A 36 -2.42 11.19 0.44
C VAL A 36 -1.50 12.04 1.30
N ASP A 37 -1.14 13.23 0.83
CA ASP A 37 -0.29 14.15 1.58
C ASP A 37 -1.12 14.99 2.59
N LYS A 38 -0.41 15.80 3.39
CA LYS A 38 -1.03 16.66 4.41
C LYS A 38 -1.96 17.76 3.84
N ASP A 39 -1.89 18.03 2.56
CA ASP A 39 -2.71 19.02 1.84
C ASP A 39 -3.85 18.33 1.06
N ASP A 40 -4.12 17.04 1.35
CA ASP A 40 -5.10 16.17 0.70
C ASP A 40 -4.84 15.94 -0.80
N ASN A 41 -3.62 16.14 -1.29
CA ASN A 41 -3.27 15.71 -2.63
C ASN A 41 -3.08 14.19 -2.67
N VAL A 42 -3.66 13.57 -3.69
CA VAL A 42 -3.70 12.11 -3.85
C VAL A 42 -2.67 11.68 -4.88
N TYR A 43 -1.76 10.84 -4.45
CA TYR A 43 -0.71 10.25 -5.28
C TYR A 43 -1.13 8.85 -5.70
N ALA A 44 -1.25 8.63 -6.99
CA ALA A 44 -1.54 7.32 -7.58
C ALA A 44 -0.25 6.73 -8.18
N PHE A 45 0.25 5.63 -7.63
CA PHE A 45 1.40 4.92 -8.17
C PHE A 45 0.90 3.75 -9.02
N ASN A 46 1.05 3.89 -10.31
CA ASN A 46 0.44 3.00 -11.28
C ASN A 46 1.44 2.55 -12.36
N ARG A 47 1.05 1.54 -13.13
CA ARG A 47 1.91 0.88 -14.12
C ARG A 47 1.74 1.43 -15.54
N SER A 48 1.35 2.72 -15.68
CA SER A 48 1.30 3.40 -16.98
C SER A 48 2.65 4.06 -17.33
N GLU A 49 2.71 4.75 -18.47
CA GLU A 49 3.86 5.57 -18.86
C GLU A 49 4.11 6.73 -17.90
N HIS A 50 3.11 7.11 -17.10
CA HIS A 50 3.15 8.13 -16.05
C HIS A 50 2.99 7.45 -14.69
N PRO A 51 4.07 6.92 -14.09
CA PRO A 51 3.96 6.02 -12.95
C PRO A 51 3.41 6.71 -11.69
N ILE A 52 3.80 7.94 -11.40
CA ILE A 52 3.22 8.71 -10.31
C ILE A 52 2.37 9.83 -10.90
N ILE A 53 1.07 9.81 -10.61
CA ILE A 53 0.15 10.89 -10.99
C ILE A 53 -0.43 11.48 -9.70
N VAL A 54 -0.39 12.81 -9.60
CA VAL A 54 -0.87 13.55 -8.43
C VAL A 54 -2.13 14.32 -8.80
N PHE A 55 -3.16 14.15 -7.97
CA PHE A 55 -4.44 14.85 -8.08
C PHE A 55 -4.68 15.71 -6.84
N ASP A 56 -5.45 16.80 -6.98
CA ASP A 56 -6.04 17.43 -5.81
C ASP A 56 -7.19 16.56 -5.24
N ARG A 57 -7.74 16.98 -4.10
CA ARG A 57 -8.85 16.27 -3.44
C ARG A 57 -10.11 16.15 -4.31
N GLU A 58 -10.31 17.05 -5.25
CA GLU A 58 -11.41 17.09 -6.22
C GLU A 58 -11.12 16.24 -7.47
N GLY A 59 -9.94 15.62 -7.55
CA GLY A 59 -9.52 14.74 -8.64
C GLY A 59 -8.97 15.48 -9.86
N ASN A 60 -8.68 16.77 -9.76
CA ASN A 60 -8.02 17.49 -10.84
C ASN A 60 -6.54 17.13 -10.88
N PHE A 61 -6.02 16.91 -12.07
CA PHE A 61 -4.59 16.64 -12.29
C PHE A 61 -3.73 17.82 -11.83
N ILE A 62 -2.69 17.52 -11.04
CA ILE A 62 -1.69 18.51 -10.61
C ILE A 62 -0.39 18.32 -11.38
N LYS A 63 0.21 17.12 -11.29
CA LYS A 63 1.51 16.79 -11.90
C LYS A 63 1.71 15.28 -12.05
N SER A 64 2.74 14.91 -12.79
CA SER A 64 3.29 13.55 -12.80
C SER A 64 4.81 13.58 -12.74
N PHE A 65 5.41 12.46 -12.34
CA PHE A 65 6.85 12.26 -12.35
C PHE A 65 7.22 10.78 -12.32
N GLY A 66 8.52 10.50 -12.50
CA GLY A 66 9.07 9.16 -12.39
C GLY A 66 9.06 8.36 -13.70
N GLU A 67 8.75 8.99 -14.83
CA GLU A 67 8.69 8.36 -16.15
C GLU A 67 9.99 7.62 -16.48
N GLY A 68 9.85 6.35 -16.89
CA GLY A 68 10.98 5.47 -17.25
C GLY A 68 11.76 4.87 -16.08
N ASN A 69 11.41 5.19 -14.82
CA ASN A 69 12.14 4.75 -13.64
C ASN A 69 11.48 3.60 -12.87
N PHE A 70 10.28 3.18 -13.26
CA PHE A 70 9.49 2.18 -12.54
C PHE A 70 8.92 1.13 -13.51
N PRO A 71 9.69 0.04 -13.81
CA PRO A 71 9.20 -1.06 -14.66
C PRO A 71 7.94 -1.74 -14.14
N ASN A 72 7.78 -1.84 -12.81
CA ASN A 72 6.59 -2.43 -12.20
C ASN A 72 6.30 -1.80 -10.83
N ALA A 73 5.70 -0.62 -10.84
CA ALA A 73 5.29 0.13 -9.66
C ALA A 73 4.51 -0.75 -8.67
N HIS A 74 4.84 -0.64 -7.35
CA HIS A 74 4.19 -1.47 -6.34
C HIS A 74 3.81 -0.72 -5.06
N GLY A 75 4.69 -0.53 -4.09
CA GLY A 75 4.40 0.13 -2.82
C GLY A 75 4.79 1.61 -2.80
N MET A 76 4.12 2.41 -1.96
CA MET A 76 4.41 3.83 -1.80
C MET A 76 4.02 4.31 -0.40
N CYS A 77 4.92 5.04 0.27
CA CYS A 77 4.59 5.74 1.50
C CYS A 77 5.27 7.11 1.59
N PHE A 78 4.72 7.99 2.41
CA PHE A 78 5.39 9.20 2.84
C PHE A 78 6.35 8.93 4.00
N ALA A 79 7.54 9.52 3.93
CA ALA A 79 8.43 9.62 5.07
C ALA A 79 8.05 10.80 5.97
N ASN A 80 8.59 10.82 7.20
CA ASN A 80 8.31 11.86 8.20
C ASN A 80 8.70 13.28 7.74
N ASP A 81 9.64 13.41 6.80
CA ASP A 81 10.09 14.68 6.22
C ASP A 81 9.31 15.11 4.97
N GLY A 82 8.28 14.34 4.60
CA GLY A 82 7.42 14.58 3.43
C GLY A 82 8.00 14.07 2.11
N THR A 83 9.15 13.37 2.11
CA THR A 83 9.63 12.65 0.92
C THR A 83 8.84 11.34 0.73
N LEU A 84 8.98 10.72 -0.45
CA LEU A 84 8.29 9.48 -0.81
C LEU A 84 9.29 8.32 -0.88
N TRP A 85 8.93 7.19 -0.31
CA TRP A 85 9.53 5.92 -0.62
C TRP A 85 8.66 5.17 -1.62
N LEU A 86 9.25 4.76 -2.73
CA LEU A 86 8.60 4.16 -3.88
C LEU A 86 9.24 2.80 -4.16
N VAL A 87 8.44 1.75 -4.11
CA VAL A 87 8.91 0.37 -4.30
C VAL A 87 8.64 -0.08 -5.73
N ASP A 88 9.65 -0.57 -6.41
CA ASP A 88 9.51 -1.21 -7.71
C ASP A 88 9.92 -2.69 -7.61
N ASN A 89 8.96 -3.59 -7.80
CA ASN A 89 9.24 -5.02 -7.75
C ASN A 89 9.73 -5.59 -9.09
N GLY A 90 9.72 -4.80 -10.16
CA GLY A 90 10.24 -5.19 -11.46
C GLY A 90 11.75 -5.08 -11.54
N ASP A 91 12.33 -4.04 -10.95
CA ASP A 91 13.77 -3.81 -10.92
C ASP A 91 14.46 -4.10 -9.57
N HIS A 92 13.71 -4.65 -8.61
CA HIS A 92 14.19 -5.07 -7.27
C HIS A 92 14.72 -3.93 -6.41
N THR A 93 14.16 -2.72 -6.53
CA THR A 93 14.65 -1.55 -5.79
C THR A 93 13.57 -0.83 -5.00
N VAL A 94 14.04 -0.08 -3.99
CA VAL A 94 13.23 0.87 -3.24
C VAL A 94 13.88 2.24 -3.37
N LYS A 95 13.14 3.23 -3.84
CA LYS A 95 13.66 4.54 -4.22
C LYS A 95 13.04 5.64 -3.38
N ARG A 96 13.83 6.64 -2.97
CA ARG A 96 13.37 7.83 -2.29
C ARG A 96 13.34 9.01 -3.24
N TYR A 97 12.22 9.74 -3.24
CA TYR A 97 11.98 10.90 -4.08
C TYR A 97 11.44 12.07 -3.27
N THR A 98 11.71 13.29 -3.74
CA THR A 98 10.92 14.45 -3.30
C THR A 98 9.54 14.38 -3.94
N THR A 99 8.57 15.11 -3.38
CA THR A 99 7.25 15.26 -4.01
C THR A 99 7.30 16.00 -5.34
N ASP A 100 8.39 16.70 -5.65
CA ASP A 100 8.60 17.35 -6.95
C ASP A 100 9.26 16.44 -7.98
N GLY A 101 9.53 15.17 -7.63
CA GLY A 101 10.04 14.16 -8.54
C GLY A 101 11.57 14.10 -8.62
N GLU A 102 12.31 14.74 -7.69
CA GLU A 102 13.75 14.60 -7.61
C GLU A 102 14.10 13.26 -6.93
N HIS A 103 14.92 12.44 -7.58
CA HIS A 103 15.45 11.19 -7.02
C HIS A 103 16.55 11.48 -6.00
N LEU A 104 16.42 10.95 -4.79
CA LEU A 104 17.33 11.19 -3.67
C LEU A 104 18.20 9.98 -3.35
N MET A 105 17.64 8.76 -3.40
CA MET A 105 18.32 7.54 -2.96
C MET A 105 17.71 6.31 -3.62
N THR A 106 18.52 5.24 -3.77
CA THR A 106 18.06 3.90 -4.13
C THR A 106 18.63 2.88 -3.16
N LEU A 107 17.78 2.01 -2.62
CA LEU A 107 18.14 0.79 -1.92
C LEU A 107 17.96 -0.40 -2.86
N GLY A 108 18.80 -1.42 -2.73
CA GLY A 108 18.86 -2.53 -3.68
C GLY A 108 19.75 -2.21 -4.90
N THR A 109 19.84 -3.18 -5.80
CA THR A 109 20.60 -3.03 -7.06
C THR A 109 19.67 -3.29 -8.22
N LYS A 110 19.52 -2.32 -9.11
CA LYS A 110 18.62 -2.42 -10.25
C LYS A 110 18.86 -3.69 -11.06
N ASP A 111 17.78 -4.42 -11.34
CA ASP A 111 17.75 -5.67 -12.11
C ASP A 111 18.60 -6.83 -11.51
N VAL A 112 18.95 -6.73 -10.22
CA VAL A 112 19.72 -7.76 -9.53
C VAL A 112 18.93 -8.29 -8.31
N PRO A 113 18.19 -9.41 -8.48
CA PRO A 113 17.49 -10.05 -7.35
C PRO A 113 18.48 -10.75 -6.43
N ASP A 114 18.18 -10.75 -5.12
CA ASP A 114 18.89 -11.56 -4.14
C ASP A 114 17.93 -12.55 -3.42
N PRO A 115 17.76 -13.76 -3.96
CA PRO A 115 16.89 -14.77 -3.38
C PRO A 115 17.47 -15.43 -2.11
N THR A 116 18.67 -15.05 -1.69
CA THR A 116 19.32 -15.60 -0.48
C THR A 116 18.99 -14.80 0.79
N GLY A 117 18.10 -13.80 0.66
CA GLY A 117 17.66 -12.95 1.77
C GLY A 117 18.53 -11.71 1.98
N GLY A 118 19.34 -11.34 0.98
CA GLY A 118 19.98 -10.04 0.85
C GLY A 118 19.02 -8.97 0.32
N PRO A 119 19.50 -7.82 -0.13
CA PRO A 119 18.64 -6.70 -0.46
C PRO A 119 17.84 -6.94 -1.74
N PHE A 120 16.66 -7.44 -1.55
CA PHE A 120 15.46 -7.54 -2.34
C PHE A 120 15.45 -8.54 -3.49
N ASP A 121 14.42 -9.40 -3.45
CA ASP A 121 13.92 -10.11 -4.62
C ASP A 121 12.43 -9.81 -4.81
N LYS A 122 12.11 -8.78 -5.56
CA LYS A 122 10.78 -8.23 -5.80
C LYS A 122 10.11 -7.70 -4.52
N PRO A 123 10.66 -6.63 -3.93
CA PRO A 123 10.10 -5.98 -2.75
C PRO A 123 8.67 -5.51 -3.03
N THR A 124 7.87 -5.43 -1.99
CA THR A 124 6.43 -5.17 -2.12
C THR A 124 6.03 -3.79 -1.61
N ASP A 125 6.53 -3.40 -0.43
CA ASP A 125 6.17 -2.10 0.14
C ASP A 125 7.24 -1.59 1.10
N ALA A 126 7.11 -0.31 1.51
CA ALA A 126 7.99 0.33 2.47
C ALA A 126 7.20 1.26 3.39
N THR A 127 7.67 1.44 4.62
CA THR A 127 7.15 2.39 5.60
C THR A 127 8.27 2.94 6.47
N VAL A 128 8.04 4.08 7.13
CA VAL A 128 9.06 4.75 7.94
C VAL A 128 8.61 4.86 9.39
N ALA A 129 9.45 4.39 10.31
CA ALA A 129 9.20 4.49 11.74
C ALA A 129 9.44 5.92 12.28
N SER A 130 9.00 6.19 13.50
CA SER A 130 9.15 7.49 14.16
C SER A 130 10.63 7.92 14.34
N ASN A 131 11.55 6.94 14.42
CA ASN A 131 13.00 7.16 14.53
C ASN A 131 13.71 7.34 13.16
N GLY A 132 12.96 7.33 12.05
CA GLY A 132 13.47 7.46 10.69
C GLY A 132 13.88 6.14 10.03
N ASP A 133 13.85 5.01 10.73
CA ASP A 133 14.18 3.71 10.13
C ASP A 133 13.13 3.30 9.08
N VAL A 134 13.61 2.75 7.97
CA VAL A 134 12.81 2.33 6.83
C VAL A 134 12.61 0.81 6.89
N TYR A 135 11.38 0.38 6.95
CA TYR A 135 10.97 -1.02 6.96
C TYR A 135 10.42 -1.40 5.59
N ILE A 136 10.91 -2.49 5.03
CA ILE A 136 10.61 -2.89 3.66
C ILE A 136 10.16 -4.35 3.66
N SER A 137 8.94 -4.60 3.20
CA SER A 137 8.46 -5.95 2.93
C SER A 137 9.02 -6.44 1.58
N ASP A 138 9.54 -7.66 1.57
CA ASP A 138 10.16 -8.30 0.40
C ASP A 138 9.49 -9.65 0.19
N GLY A 139 8.40 -9.65 -0.58
CA GLY A 139 7.42 -10.73 -0.52
C GLY A 139 7.27 -11.58 -1.76
N TYR A 140 7.56 -11.09 -2.99
CA TYR A 140 7.33 -11.89 -4.19
C TYR A 140 8.45 -12.90 -4.49
N GLY A 141 9.68 -12.54 -4.20
CA GLY A 141 10.83 -13.45 -4.35
C GLY A 141 11.37 -13.96 -3.02
N ASN A 142 11.25 -13.14 -1.98
CA ASN A 142 11.61 -13.44 -0.60
C ASN A 142 10.37 -13.55 0.30
N THR A 143 10.59 -13.82 1.60
CA THR A 143 9.54 -13.90 2.63
C THR A 143 10.04 -13.19 3.89
N ARG A 144 10.43 -11.91 3.73
CA ARG A 144 11.15 -11.14 4.76
C ARG A 144 10.64 -9.71 4.89
N VAL A 145 10.99 -9.12 6.02
CA VAL A 145 11.02 -7.68 6.21
C VAL A 145 12.46 -7.25 6.49
N HIS A 146 12.93 -6.24 5.77
CA HIS A 146 14.27 -5.64 5.93
C HIS A 146 14.15 -4.29 6.61
N VAL A 147 15.15 -3.92 7.43
CA VAL A 147 15.21 -2.61 8.09
C VAL A 147 16.50 -1.91 7.74
N TYR A 148 16.37 -0.66 7.32
CA TYR A 148 17.45 0.25 7.00
C TYR A 148 17.36 1.53 7.83
N SER A 149 18.47 2.22 8.04
CA SER A 149 18.44 3.58 8.52
C SER A 149 17.93 4.55 7.46
N ASP A 150 17.57 5.77 7.85
CA ASP A 150 17.23 6.86 6.93
C ASP A 150 18.36 7.19 5.93
N SER A 151 19.61 6.93 6.29
CA SER A 151 20.79 7.07 5.41
C SER A 151 21.03 5.89 4.48
N GLY A 152 20.20 4.84 4.53
CA GLY A 152 20.32 3.66 3.68
C GLY A 152 21.26 2.58 4.19
N GLU A 153 21.69 2.62 5.47
CA GLU A 153 22.50 1.57 6.06
C GLU A 153 21.61 0.41 6.52
N TYR A 154 21.93 -0.82 6.12
CA TYR A 154 21.23 -2.02 6.56
C TYR A 154 21.39 -2.22 8.06
N LYS A 155 20.30 -2.54 8.75
CA LYS A 155 20.27 -2.79 10.21
C LYS A 155 20.04 -4.26 10.53
N PHE A 156 18.91 -4.80 10.12
CA PHE A 156 18.53 -6.20 10.35
C PHE A 156 17.36 -6.60 9.45
N ALA A 157 16.97 -7.88 9.52
CA ALA A 157 15.76 -8.39 8.89
C ALA A 157 15.18 -9.54 9.71
N TRP A 158 13.89 -9.83 9.50
CA TRP A 158 13.22 -11.01 10.05
C TRP A 158 12.32 -11.68 9.00
N GLY A 159 11.78 -12.85 9.35
CA GLY A 159 11.07 -13.72 8.42
C GLY A 159 11.97 -14.90 7.99
N GLN A 160 11.56 -15.59 6.95
CA GLN A 160 12.28 -16.79 6.48
C GLN A 160 13.59 -16.41 5.78
N THR A 161 14.67 -17.14 6.10
CA THR A 161 16.00 -16.91 5.52
C THR A 161 16.27 -17.72 4.25
N ASN A 162 15.37 -18.64 3.90
CA ASN A 162 15.52 -19.57 2.78
C ASN A 162 14.58 -19.25 1.61
N GLY A 163 13.87 -18.09 1.66
CA GLY A 163 12.90 -17.68 0.66
C GLY A 163 11.62 -18.54 0.59
N LEU A 164 11.49 -19.57 1.44
CA LEU A 164 10.33 -20.44 1.43
C LEU A 164 9.20 -19.89 2.32
N PRO A 165 7.94 -20.02 1.88
CA PRO A 165 6.79 -19.61 2.69
C PRO A 165 6.68 -20.36 4.01
N GLY A 166 6.24 -19.65 5.06
CA GLY A 166 5.95 -20.24 6.36
C GLY A 166 4.59 -19.77 6.92
N VAL A 167 4.05 -20.50 7.87
CA VAL A 167 2.71 -20.29 8.43
C VAL A 167 2.70 -19.94 9.92
N TRP A 168 3.84 -20.11 10.60
CA TRP A 168 3.94 -19.82 12.03
C TRP A 168 4.02 -18.32 12.30
N ALA A 169 3.89 -17.94 13.56
CA ALA A 169 4.09 -16.55 13.96
C ALA A 169 5.53 -16.09 13.65
N GLY A 170 5.66 -14.98 12.95
CA GLY A 170 6.95 -14.47 12.46
C GLY A 170 7.40 -15.02 11.10
N ASP A 171 6.79 -16.10 10.61
CA ASP A 171 6.97 -16.57 9.23
C ASP A 171 6.01 -15.81 8.31
N PHE A 172 6.33 -15.75 7.03
CA PHE A 172 5.50 -15.11 6.01
C PHE A 172 5.23 -16.02 4.82
N ASN A 173 4.10 -15.77 4.17
CA ASN A 173 3.80 -16.25 2.83
C ASN A 173 3.36 -15.06 1.99
N LEU A 174 4.32 -14.42 1.34
CA LEU A 174 4.18 -13.18 0.60
C LEU A 174 3.76 -12.00 1.52
N PRO A 175 4.71 -11.46 2.35
CA PRO A 175 4.50 -10.18 3.03
C PRO A 175 4.34 -9.08 1.99
N HIS A 176 3.09 -8.59 1.82
CA HIS A 176 2.71 -7.79 0.65
C HIS A 176 2.71 -6.29 0.92
N ASN A 177 2.39 -5.91 2.13
CA ASN A 177 2.41 -4.51 2.57
C ASN A 177 2.95 -4.45 4.00
N ILE A 178 3.46 -3.29 4.36
CA ILE A 178 3.96 -2.99 5.70
C ILE A 178 3.56 -1.57 6.11
N TRP A 179 2.97 -1.44 7.29
CA TRP A 179 2.57 -0.16 7.88
C TRP A 179 3.10 -0.04 9.31
N ILE A 180 3.46 1.17 9.71
CA ILE A 180 3.84 1.45 11.11
C ILE A 180 2.90 2.49 11.69
N HIS A 181 2.29 2.15 12.83
CA HIS A 181 1.45 3.04 13.60
C HIS A 181 1.80 2.93 15.09
N LYS A 182 2.13 4.06 15.73
CA LYS A 182 2.49 4.11 17.17
C LYS A 182 3.54 3.04 17.57
N ASP A 183 4.60 2.94 16.76
CA ASP A 183 5.72 1.99 16.92
C ASP A 183 5.30 0.49 16.93
N VAL A 184 4.15 0.19 16.35
CA VAL A 184 3.72 -1.17 16.00
C VAL A 184 3.85 -1.36 14.49
N VAL A 185 4.49 -2.45 14.08
CA VAL A 185 4.65 -2.82 12.67
C VAL A 185 3.53 -3.79 12.28
N TYR A 186 2.74 -3.44 11.29
CA TYR A 186 1.66 -4.26 10.73
C TYR A 186 2.14 -4.80 9.38
N VAL A 187 2.09 -6.11 9.18
CA VAL A 187 2.49 -6.75 7.92
C VAL A 187 1.32 -7.53 7.35
N ALA A 188 0.89 -7.17 6.15
CA ALA A 188 -0.08 -7.93 5.38
C ALA A 188 0.57 -9.22 4.85
N ASP A 189 0.39 -10.31 5.56
CA ASP A 189 0.87 -11.65 5.21
C ASP A 189 -0.15 -12.32 4.27
N ARG A 190 -0.11 -11.89 3.00
CA ARG A 190 -1.19 -11.98 2.02
C ARG A 190 -1.68 -13.39 1.79
N GLU A 191 -0.81 -14.33 1.45
CA GLU A 191 -1.19 -15.70 1.12
C GLU A 191 -1.51 -16.55 2.36
N ASN A 192 -1.17 -16.05 3.55
CA ASN A 192 -1.62 -16.61 4.82
C ASN A 192 -2.95 -16.02 5.31
N HIS A 193 -3.55 -15.09 4.54
CA HIS A 193 -4.84 -14.48 4.85
C HIS A 193 -4.91 -13.80 6.23
N ARG A 194 -3.84 -13.11 6.62
CA ARG A 194 -3.70 -12.50 7.95
C ARG A 194 -2.90 -11.21 7.91
N VAL A 195 -3.03 -10.41 8.97
CA VAL A 195 -2.11 -9.32 9.30
C VAL A 195 -1.35 -9.71 10.54
N GLN A 196 -0.03 -9.69 10.50
CA GLN A 196 0.80 -9.93 11.67
C GLN A 196 1.32 -8.60 12.24
N LEU A 197 1.33 -8.49 13.56
CA LEU A 197 1.79 -7.32 14.30
C LEU A 197 3.11 -7.62 14.98
N PHE A 198 4.06 -6.67 14.89
CA PHE A 198 5.40 -6.81 15.47
C PHE A 198 5.80 -5.56 16.26
N ASN A 199 6.77 -5.71 17.14
CA ASN A 199 7.54 -4.59 17.66
C ASN A 199 8.56 -4.13 16.59
N LEU A 200 9.15 -2.94 16.79
CA LEU A 200 10.17 -2.41 15.87
C LEU A 200 11.43 -3.31 15.76
N ASP A 201 11.69 -4.17 16.73
CA ASP A 201 12.79 -5.15 16.70
C ASP A 201 12.46 -6.44 15.94
N GLY A 202 11.28 -6.54 15.33
CA GLY A 202 10.79 -7.71 14.59
C GLY A 202 10.22 -8.82 15.48
N SER A 203 10.12 -8.65 16.79
CA SER A 203 9.47 -9.62 17.67
C SER A 203 7.95 -9.60 17.49
N HIS A 204 7.36 -10.79 17.27
CA HIS A 204 5.92 -10.95 17.01
C HIS A 204 5.10 -10.56 18.26
N ARG A 205 3.98 -9.82 18.03
CA ARG A 205 3.02 -9.39 19.07
C ARG A 205 1.71 -10.15 19.00
N SER A 206 1.02 -10.06 17.86
CA SER A 206 -0.31 -10.62 17.66
C SER A 206 -0.61 -10.81 16.18
N THR A 207 -1.77 -11.40 15.87
CA THR A 207 -2.21 -11.66 14.50
C THR A 207 -3.70 -11.41 14.35
N TRP A 208 -4.08 -10.68 13.30
CA TRP A 208 -5.46 -10.51 12.86
C TRP A 208 -5.79 -11.52 11.76
N THR A 209 -6.94 -12.17 11.81
CA THR A 209 -7.25 -13.33 10.95
C THR A 209 -8.52 -13.20 10.10
N ASP A 210 -9.32 -12.14 10.24
CA ASP A 210 -10.57 -11.98 9.47
C ASP A 210 -10.35 -11.21 8.15
N PHE A 211 -9.31 -11.57 7.39
CA PHE A 211 -8.99 -10.96 6.08
C PHE A 211 -8.78 -12.04 5.02
N ILE A 212 -9.00 -11.70 3.74
CA ILE A 212 -8.75 -12.61 2.61
C ILE A 212 -7.76 -11.96 1.64
N GLN A 213 -6.51 -12.42 1.67
CA GLN A 213 -5.41 -11.86 0.87
C GLN A 213 -5.30 -10.33 1.05
N PRO A 214 -4.99 -9.84 2.27
CA PRO A 214 -4.77 -8.42 2.50
C PRO A 214 -3.62 -7.92 1.63
N THR A 215 -3.85 -6.84 0.89
CA THR A 215 -2.88 -6.25 -0.05
C THR A 215 -2.25 -4.99 0.47
N ASP A 216 -3.01 -4.19 1.21
CA ASP A 216 -2.55 -2.92 1.75
C ASP A 216 -3.23 -2.63 3.08
N ILE A 217 -2.52 -1.94 3.97
CA ILE A 217 -3.01 -1.52 5.27
C ILE A 217 -2.59 -0.07 5.46
N TYR A 218 -3.56 0.79 5.65
CA TYR A 218 -3.37 2.16 6.13
C TYR A 218 -4.09 2.32 7.47
N ILE A 219 -3.45 2.96 8.45
CA ILE A 219 -4.07 3.28 9.74
C ILE A 219 -4.07 4.79 9.92
N ASP A 220 -5.26 5.36 10.14
CA ASP A 220 -5.44 6.80 10.31
C ASP A 220 -5.07 7.28 11.73
N GLU A 221 -5.12 8.60 11.94
CA GLU A 221 -4.83 9.23 13.23
C GLU A 221 -5.87 8.90 14.33
N ASN A 222 -7.04 8.39 13.95
CA ASN A 222 -8.12 7.99 14.85
C ASN A 222 -8.05 6.51 15.24
N ASP A 223 -6.93 5.82 14.94
CA ASP A 223 -6.72 4.40 15.24
C ASP A 223 -7.66 3.46 14.44
N ILE A 224 -8.07 3.86 13.25
CA ILE A 224 -8.87 3.06 12.33
C ILE A 224 -7.98 2.51 11.23
N ALA A 225 -8.02 1.20 11.05
CA ALA A 225 -7.30 0.50 9.98
C ALA A 225 -8.19 0.27 8.77
N TYR A 226 -7.68 0.63 7.60
CA TYR A 226 -8.27 0.41 6.29
C TYR A 226 -7.45 -0.65 5.57
N VAL A 227 -8.09 -1.73 5.14
CA VAL A 227 -7.41 -2.88 4.54
C VAL A 227 -7.98 -3.16 3.15
N GLY A 228 -7.13 -3.03 2.14
CA GLY A 228 -7.41 -3.53 0.81
C GLY A 228 -7.24 -5.05 0.77
N GLU A 229 -8.13 -5.76 0.10
CA GLU A 229 -8.06 -7.22 -0.02
C GLU A 229 -8.17 -7.63 -1.50
N LEU A 230 -7.21 -8.42 -1.98
CA LEU A 230 -7.13 -8.83 -3.39
C LEU A 230 -8.42 -9.54 -3.87
N ARG A 231 -9.14 -10.15 -2.94
CA ARG A 231 -10.42 -10.81 -3.22
C ARG A 231 -11.60 -9.84 -3.25
N ASN A 232 -11.35 -8.67 -3.85
CA ASN A 232 -12.35 -7.72 -4.33
C ASN A 232 -13.16 -7.06 -3.21
N ARG A 233 -12.50 -6.72 -2.09
CA ARG A 233 -13.17 -6.04 -0.99
C ARG A 233 -12.25 -5.07 -0.24
N VAL A 234 -12.88 -4.22 0.53
CA VAL A 234 -12.25 -3.34 1.51
C VAL A 234 -12.84 -3.66 2.88
N SER A 235 -11.98 -3.73 3.89
CA SER A 235 -12.36 -3.88 5.29
C SER A 235 -11.85 -2.70 6.10
N ILE A 236 -12.66 -2.25 7.05
CA ILE A 236 -12.29 -1.25 8.06
C ILE A 236 -12.34 -1.94 9.41
N SER A 237 -11.29 -1.80 10.21
CA SER A 237 -11.19 -2.46 11.51
C SER A 237 -10.64 -1.53 12.59
N ASP A 238 -10.84 -1.90 13.85
CA ASP A 238 -10.11 -1.33 14.98
C ASP A 238 -8.69 -1.92 15.08
N LEU A 239 -7.90 -1.43 16.05
CA LEU A 239 -6.52 -1.91 16.27
C LEU A 239 -6.43 -3.29 16.95
N ASP A 240 -7.55 -3.88 17.34
CA ASP A 240 -7.63 -5.27 17.79
C ASP A 240 -7.91 -6.24 16.64
N GLY A 241 -8.16 -5.69 15.42
CA GLY A 241 -8.47 -6.46 14.22
C GLY A 241 -9.94 -6.84 14.09
N ASN A 242 -10.83 -6.25 14.91
CA ASN A 242 -12.27 -6.45 14.77
C ASN A 242 -12.79 -5.64 13.59
N VAL A 243 -13.45 -6.29 12.65
CA VAL A 243 -14.01 -5.63 11.46
C VAL A 243 -15.24 -4.81 11.85
N LEU A 244 -15.17 -3.50 11.61
CA LEU A 244 -16.23 -2.52 11.87
C LEU A 244 -17.12 -2.32 10.66
N SER A 245 -16.55 -2.37 9.47
CA SER A 245 -17.26 -2.22 8.20
C SER A 245 -16.55 -2.96 7.08
N ARG A 246 -17.32 -3.38 6.07
CA ARG A 246 -16.77 -4.12 4.92
C ARG A 246 -17.69 -4.02 3.71
N TRP A 247 -17.11 -3.81 2.51
CA TRP A 247 -17.88 -3.88 1.26
C TRP A 247 -17.04 -4.47 0.12
N GLY A 248 -17.73 -4.82 -0.98
CA GLY A 248 -17.15 -5.62 -2.05
C GLY A 248 -17.19 -7.11 -1.71
N ARG A 249 -17.26 -7.97 -2.71
CA ARG A 249 -17.32 -9.43 -2.49
C ARG A 249 -16.88 -10.23 -3.71
N PHE A 250 -17.41 -9.89 -4.88
CA PHE A 250 -17.16 -10.60 -6.13
C PHE A 250 -16.37 -9.69 -7.08
N PRO A 251 -15.52 -10.28 -7.97
CA PRO A 251 -14.80 -9.48 -8.94
C PRO A 251 -15.78 -8.74 -9.85
N SER A 252 -15.62 -7.42 -9.93
CA SER A 252 -16.49 -6.58 -10.74
C SER A 252 -15.81 -5.28 -11.11
N GLN A 253 -15.97 -4.85 -12.36
CA GLN A 253 -15.56 -3.53 -12.84
C GLN A 253 -16.67 -2.48 -12.72
N GLU A 254 -17.86 -2.86 -12.22
CA GLU A 254 -18.92 -1.91 -11.94
C GLU A 254 -18.46 -0.85 -10.93
N PRO A 255 -18.85 0.41 -11.10
CA PRO A 255 -18.52 1.49 -10.17
C PRO A 255 -18.95 1.14 -8.72
N GLY A 256 -18.06 1.37 -7.76
CA GLY A 256 -18.31 1.06 -6.35
C GLY A 256 -18.08 -0.41 -5.97
N GLN A 257 -17.82 -1.29 -6.93
CA GLN A 257 -17.35 -2.66 -6.71
C GLN A 257 -15.85 -2.73 -6.98
N PHE A 258 -15.20 -3.88 -6.74
CA PHE A 258 -13.76 -4.03 -6.93
C PHE A 258 -13.41 -5.21 -7.83
N PHE A 259 -12.34 -5.00 -8.58
CA PHE A 259 -11.59 -6.07 -9.22
C PHE A 259 -10.12 -5.98 -8.75
N ALA A 260 -9.75 -6.81 -7.76
CA ALA A 260 -8.42 -6.81 -7.16
C ALA A 260 -8.04 -5.46 -6.51
N ALA A 261 -8.76 -5.07 -5.42
CA ALA A 261 -8.37 -3.95 -4.57
C ALA A 261 -6.92 -4.15 -4.08
N HIS A 262 -6.08 -3.11 -4.17
CA HIS A 262 -4.66 -3.26 -3.95
C HIS A 262 -4.08 -2.15 -3.07
N GLY A 263 -4.05 -0.90 -3.49
CA GLY A 263 -3.64 0.25 -2.67
C GLY A 263 -4.84 0.89 -1.96
N ILE A 264 -4.69 1.31 -0.71
CA ILE A 264 -5.74 1.99 0.05
C ILE A 264 -5.18 3.12 0.91
N TRP A 265 -5.91 4.24 0.97
CA TRP A 265 -5.58 5.37 1.85
C TRP A 265 -6.81 6.22 2.14
N THR A 266 -6.73 7.12 3.14
CA THR A 266 -7.78 8.11 3.40
C THR A 266 -7.24 9.52 3.40
N ASP A 267 -8.09 10.51 3.08
CA ASP A 267 -7.77 11.92 3.28
C ASP A 267 -8.16 12.42 4.69
N SER A 268 -7.87 13.69 4.99
CA SER A 268 -8.16 14.32 6.28
C SER A 268 -9.67 14.39 6.63
N HIS A 269 -10.53 14.18 5.64
CA HIS A 269 -12.00 14.13 5.79
C HIS A 269 -12.52 12.70 5.98
N GLY A 270 -11.64 11.70 5.90
CA GLY A 270 -11.98 10.28 5.99
C GLY A 270 -12.57 9.70 4.70
N ASP A 271 -12.42 10.38 3.55
CA ASP A 271 -12.74 9.81 2.25
C ASP A 271 -11.72 8.71 1.92
N VAL A 272 -12.17 7.59 1.38
CA VAL A 272 -11.31 6.42 1.07
C VAL A 272 -10.96 6.40 -0.41
N TYR A 273 -9.68 6.18 -0.70
CA TYR A 273 -9.16 5.98 -2.05
C TYR A 273 -8.68 4.55 -2.21
N VAL A 274 -9.13 3.87 -3.28
CA VAL A 274 -8.78 2.47 -3.55
C VAL A 274 -8.23 2.33 -4.96
N GLY A 275 -6.96 1.93 -5.04
CA GLY A 275 -6.31 1.53 -6.28
C GLY A 275 -6.59 0.07 -6.60
N GLU A 276 -6.79 -0.24 -7.86
CA GLU A 276 -7.08 -1.60 -8.34
C GLU A 276 -6.07 -2.04 -9.39
N VAL A 277 -5.66 -3.30 -9.29
CA VAL A 277 -4.74 -3.96 -10.22
C VAL A 277 -5.46 -5.01 -11.08
N LEU A 278 -4.69 -5.78 -11.85
CA LEU A 278 -5.21 -6.77 -12.79
C LEU A 278 -6.18 -6.11 -13.78
N GLU A 279 -7.40 -6.59 -13.89
CA GLU A 279 -8.44 -6.05 -14.79
C GLU A 279 -9.15 -4.82 -14.20
N GLY A 280 -8.96 -4.50 -12.92
CA GLY A 280 -9.55 -3.31 -12.27
C GLY A 280 -9.03 -2.01 -12.89
N GLN A 281 -7.73 -1.83 -12.93
CA GLN A 281 -7.01 -0.75 -13.65
C GLN A 281 -7.58 0.65 -13.43
N ARG A 282 -7.91 1.01 -12.20
CA ARG A 282 -8.53 2.30 -11.85
C ARG A 282 -8.20 2.72 -10.42
N LEU A 283 -8.51 3.98 -10.12
CA LEU A 283 -8.55 4.55 -8.79
C LEU A 283 -9.97 5.00 -8.50
N GLN A 284 -10.56 4.54 -7.41
CA GLN A 284 -11.88 4.95 -6.96
C GLN A 284 -11.79 5.76 -5.68
N LYS A 285 -12.58 6.84 -5.60
CA LYS A 285 -12.79 7.63 -4.38
C LYS A 285 -14.17 7.32 -3.79
N PHE A 286 -14.20 7.08 -2.50
CA PHE A 286 -15.42 6.87 -1.71
C PHE A 286 -15.50 7.99 -0.66
N ARG A 287 -16.47 8.90 -0.83
CA ARG A 287 -16.69 9.99 0.10
C ARG A 287 -17.39 9.49 1.36
N ARG A 288 -16.87 9.82 2.52
CA ARG A 288 -17.49 9.47 3.80
C ARG A 288 -18.78 10.25 4.00
N VAL A 289 -19.85 9.58 4.41
CA VAL A 289 -21.16 10.18 4.70
C VAL A 289 -21.60 9.93 6.14
N ARG A 290 -20.97 8.98 6.83
CA ARG A 290 -21.06 8.73 8.29
C ARG A 290 -19.78 8.11 8.80
#